data_5a054b4b076ec04e29e12263c99fa103
#
_entry.id   5a054b4b076ec04e29e12263c99fa103
#
_cell.length_a   1.000
_cell.length_b   1.000
_cell.length_c   1.000
_cell.angle_alpha   90.00
_cell.angle_beta   90.00
_cell.angle_gamma   90.00
#
_symmetry.space_group_name_H-M   'P 1'
#
loop_
_entity.id
_entity.type
_entity.pdbx_description
1 polymer ?
#
loop_
_entity_poly.entity_id
_entity_poly.type
_entity_poly.pdbx_seq_one_letter_code
_entity_poly.pdbx_strand_id
1 'polypeptide(L)'
;MLRFIPRQARPLDGRAAAALRPYEGVTARLLYARGITDAAQADAFLNPSLDRLHDPLRMHGMAEALDILTDARRKGLAVAVYGDYDVDGICACALMTQALRRFGLRADPHTPLREEGYGLNLSLIHI
;
A
#
# COMPACT_ATOMS: atom_id res chain seq x y z
N MET A 1 26.37 14.05 19.73
CA MET A 1 26.98 13.02 18.88
C MET A 1 25.96 11.89 18.68
N LEU A 2 25.46 11.68 17.48
CA LEU A 2 24.51 10.60 17.18
C LEU A 2 25.24 9.25 17.24
N ARG A 3 24.77 8.35 18.09
CA ARG A 3 25.33 7.00 18.23
C ARG A 3 24.46 6.03 17.42
N PHE A 4 25.00 5.49 16.34
CA PHE A 4 24.33 4.40 15.61
C PHE A 4 24.47 3.09 16.40
N ILE A 5 23.36 2.55 16.84
CA ILE A 5 23.30 1.23 17.48
C ILE A 5 22.80 0.25 16.40
N PRO A 6 23.66 -0.64 15.90
CA PRO A 6 23.21 -1.64 14.93
C PRO A 6 22.17 -2.53 15.60
N ARG A 7 21.04 -2.75 14.92
CA ARG A 7 20.05 -3.71 15.37
C ARG A 7 20.69 -5.09 15.35
N GLN A 8 20.77 -5.75 16.50
CA GLN A 8 21.27 -7.13 16.57
C GLN A 8 20.33 -8.01 15.75
N ALA A 9 20.77 -8.39 14.55
CA ALA A 9 20.07 -9.37 13.73
C ALA A 9 20.26 -10.75 14.36
N ARG A 10 19.18 -11.54 14.39
CA ARG A 10 19.28 -12.95 14.81
C ARG A 10 20.35 -13.65 13.95
N PRO A 11 21.33 -14.33 14.54
CA PRO A 11 22.35 -15.03 13.76
C PRO A 11 21.73 -16.09 12.85
N LEU A 12 22.16 -16.13 11.59
CA LEU A 12 21.76 -17.17 10.65
C LEU A 12 22.56 -18.44 10.99
N ASP A 13 21.93 -19.42 11.58
CA ASP A 13 22.51 -20.73 11.84
C ASP A 13 22.53 -21.63 10.58
N GLY A 14 23.24 -22.76 10.65
CA GLY A 14 23.38 -23.67 9.51
C GLY A 14 22.04 -24.26 9.02
N ARG A 15 21.07 -24.48 9.91
CA ARG A 15 19.73 -24.99 9.57
C ARG A 15 18.93 -23.94 8.79
N ALA A 16 18.93 -22.71 9.29
CA ALA A 16 18.25 -21.60 8.61
C ALA A 16 18.92 -21.28 7.27
N ALA A 17 20.26 -21.33 7.20
CA ALA A 17 20.97 -21.17 5.94
C ALA A 17 20.61 -22.24 4.92
N ALA A 18 20.50 -23.51 5.34
CA ALA A 18 20.08 -24.60 4.46
C ALA A 18 18.63 -24.46 3.98
N ALA A 19 17.72 -24.04 4.84
CA ALA A 19 16.30 -23.82 4.50
C ALA A 19 16.07 -22.66 3.54
N LEU A 20 17.00 -21.68 3.50
CA LEU A 20 16.93 -20.52 2.62
C LEU A 20 17.63 -20.72 1.27
N ARG A 21 18.19 -21.90 0.96
CA ARG A 21 18.76 -22.15 -0.36
C ARG A 21 17.69 -21.96 -1.45
N PRO A 22 18.01 -21.34 -2.62
CA PRO A 22 19.37 -21.01 -3.12
C PRO A 22 19.94 -19.66 -2.63
N TYR A 23 19.29 -18.95 -1.73
CA TYR A 23 19.76 -17.65 -1.24
C TYR A 23 20.89 -17.84 -0.23
N GLU A 24 21.99 -17.12 -0.43
CA GLU A 24 23.21 -17.26 0.39
C GLU A 24 23.75 -15.91 0.86
N GLY A 25 24.69 -15.93 1.75
CA GLY A 25 25.46 -14.76 2.20
C GLY A 25 24.61 -13.66 2.82
N VAL A 26 24.74 -12.45 2.31
CA VAL A 26 24.03 -11.27 2.82
C VAL A 26 22.52 -11.37 2.59
N THR A 27 22.11 -11.91 1.43
CA THR A 27 20.68 -12.06 1.08
C THR A 27 19.97 -12.97 2.07
N ALA A 28 20.52 -14.15 2.36
CA ALA A 28 19.94 -15.06 3.35
C ALA A 28 19.83 -14.42 4.74
N ARG A 29 20.85 -13.69 5.17
CA ARG A 29 20.84 -12.98 6.46
C ARG A 29 19.77 -11.91 6.51
N LEU A 30 19.58 -11.14 5.44
CA LEU A 30 18.56 -10.09 5.38
C LEU A 30 17.14 -10.66 5.35
N LEU A 31 16.92 -11.76 4.62
CA LEU A 31 15.65 -12.47 4.62
C LEU A 31 15.33 -13.03 6.01
N TYR A 32 16.28 -13.71 6.62
CA TYR A 32 16.12 -14.28 7.95
C TYR A 32 15.84 -13.22 9.04
N ALA A 33 16.53 -12.08 8.96
CA ALA A 33 16.30 -10.96 9.87
C ALA A 33 14.88 -10.35 9.74
N ARG A 34 14.19 -10.60 8.62
CA ARG A 34 12.79 -10.22 8.36
C ARG A 34 11.79 -11.32 8.72
N GLY A 35 12.25 -12.42 9.29
CA GLY A 35 11.39 -13.54 9.66
C GLY A 35 11.08 -14.50 8.51
N ILE A 36 11.74 -14.36 7.37
CA ILE A 36 11.63 -15.28 6.23
C ILE A 36 12.58 -16.44 6.48
N THR A 37 12.03 -17.65 6.65
CA THR A 37 12.77 -18.77 7.19
C THR A 37 12.94 -19.96 6.22
N ASP A 38 12.32 -19.88 5.03
CA ASP A 38 12.43 -20.92 4.00
C ASP A 38 12.46 -20.34 2.59
N ALA A 39 12.85 -21.18 1.62
CA ALA A 39 13.01 -20.77 0.23
C ALA A 39 11.70 -20.35 -0.44
N ALA A 40 10.56 -20.93 -0.08
CA ALA A 40 9.27 -20.59 -0.68
C ALA A 40 8.80 -19.20 -0.24
N GLN A 41 8.96 -18.89 1.05
CA GLN A 41 8.71 -17.54 1.57
C GLN A 41 9.67 -16.53 0.95
N ALA A 42 10.94 -16.87 0.77
CA ALA A 42 11.93 -16.01 0.15
C ALA A 42 11.59 -15.72 -1.31
N ASP A 43 11.21 -16.74 -2.08
CA ASP A 43 10.74 -16.57 -3.46
C ASP A 43 9.49 -15.71 -3.52
N ALA A 44 8.51 -15.93 -2.64
CA ALA A 44 7.30 -15.15 -2.57
C ALA A 44 7.57 -13.67 -2.30
N PHE A 45 8.57 -13.37 -1.46
CA PHE A 45 8.95 -12.02 -1.08
C PHE A 45 9.74 -11.30 -2.18
N LEU A 46 10.67 -12.00 -2.82
CA LEU A 46 11.56 -11.41 -3.83
C LEU A 46 10.94 -11.34 -5.23
N ASN A 47 9.99 -12.22 -5.52
CA ASN A 47 9.30 -12.30 -6.81
C ASN A 47 7.80 -12.05 -6.62
N PRO A 48 7.39 -10.79 -6.39
CA PRO A 48 5.97 -10.45 -6.20
C PRO A 48 5.18 -10.72 -7.48
N SER A 49 3.97 -11.28 -7.35
CA SER A 49 3.05 -11.48 -8.46
C SER A 49 1.63 -11.09 -8.05
N LEU A 50 0.79 -10.73 -9.02
CA LEU A 50 -0.61 -10.38 -8.78
C LEU A 50 -1.41 -11.55 -8.19
N ASP A 51 -1.04 -12.79 -8.52
CA ASP A 51 -1.70 -14.00 -8.00
C ASP A 51 -1.50 -14.20 -6.49
N ARG A 52 -0.55 -13.47 -5.90
CA ARG A 52 -0.25 -13.50 -4.46
C ARG A 52 -0.93 -12.37 -3.68
N LEU A 53 -1.72 -11.53 -4.35
CA LEU A 53 -2.49 -10.50 -3.67
C LEU A 53 -3.59 -11.16 -2.82
N HIS A 54 -3.80 -10.59 -1.64
CA HIS A 54 -4.93 -10.99 -0.82
C HIS A 54 -6.24 -10.49 -1.43
N ASP A 55 -7.33 -11.20 -1.15
CA ASP A 55 -8.67 -10.73 -1.48
C ASP A 55 -8.90 -9.35 -0.82
N PRO A 56 -9.18 -8.29 -1.60
CA PRO A 56 -9.40 -6.95 -1.07
C PRO A 56 -10.56 -6.85 -0.09
N LEU A 57 -11.56 -7.76 -0.17
CA LEU A 57 -12.68 -7.81 0.78
C LEU A 57 -12.24 -8.20 2.20
N ARG A 58 -11.03 -8.73 2.39
CA ARG A 58 -10.45 -8.97 3.71
C ARG A 58 -9.96 -7.67 4.40
N MET A 59 -9.87 -6.57 3.67
CA MET A 59 -9.54 -5.27 4.26
C MET A 59 -10.74 -4.76 5.07
N HIS A 60 -10.46 -4.33 6.31
CA HIS A 60 -11.50 -3.76 7.17
C HIS A 60 -12.16 -2.56 6.51
N GLY A 61 -13.49 -2.52 6.52
CA GLY A 61 -14.29 -1.46 5.91
C GLY A 61 -14.42 -1.51 4.39
N MET A 62 -13.84 -2.52 3.71
CA MET A 62 -13.90 -2.59 2.24
C MET A 62 -15.31 -2.86 1.73
N ALA A 63 -16.07 -3.74 2.38
CA ALA A 63 -17.44 -4.05 1.99
C ALA A 63 -18.32 -2.81 2.10
N GLU A 64 -18.25 -2.10 3.21
CA GLU A 64 -18.99 -0.87 3.47
C GLU A 64 -18.62 0.24 2.47
N ALA A 65 -17.33 0.37 2.16
CA ALA A 65 -16.87 1.34 1.15
C ALA A 65 -17.43 1.03 -0.24
N LEU A 66 -17.48 -0.24 -0.63
CA LEU A 66 -18.07 -0.67 -1.90
C LEU A 66 -19.57 -0.42 -1.96
N ASP A 67 -20.28 -0.64 -0.84
CA ASP A 67 -21.71 -0.36 -0.75
C ASP A 67 -22.00 1.13 -0.93
N ILE A 68 -21.21 2.01 -0.27
CA ILE A 68 -21.32 3.46 -0.39
C ILE A 68 -21.07 3.92 -1.84
N LEU A 69 -20.00 3.41 -2.48
CA LEU A 69 -19.66 3.77 -3.86
C LEU A 69 -20.72 3.25 -4.85
N THR A 70 -21.27 2.06 -4.62
CA THR A 70 -22.34 1.48 -5.43
C THR A 70 -23.63 2.30 -5.31
N ASP A 71 -23.96 2.73 -4.10
CA ASP A 71 -25.12 3.59 -3.85
C ASP A 71 -24.94 4.99 -4.47
N ALA A 72 -23.76 5.58 -4.34
CA ALA A 72 -23.41 6.85 -4.99
C ALA A 72 -23.56 6.77 -6.51
N ARG A 73 -23.09 5.66 -7.12
CA ARG A 73 -23.27 5.41 -8.57
C ARG A 73 -24.75 5.32 -8.95
N ARG A 74 -25.54 4.57 -8.18
CA ARG A 74 -26.99 4.40 -8.43
C ARG A 74 -27.75 5.72 -8.34
N LYS A 75 -27.33 6.60 -7.41
CA LYS A 75 -27.94 7.91 -7.18
C LYS A 75 -27.38 9.02 -8.08
N GLY A 76 -26.36 8.74 -8.90
CA GLY A 76 -25.70 9.74 -9.75
C GLY A 76 -24.90 10.79 -8.98
N LEU A 77 -24.47 10.48 -7.76
CA LEU A 77 -23.71 11.37 -6.92
C LEU A 77 -22.28 11.55 -7.43
N ALA A 78 -21.69 12.71 -7.20
CA ALA A 78 -20.27 12.95 -7.41
C ALA A 78 -19.45 12.46 -6.20
N VAL A 79 -18.25 11.94 -6.47
CA VAL A 79 -17.29 11.51 -5.46
C VAL A 79 -16.04 12.35 -5.58
N ALA A 80 -15.68 13.09 -4.53
CA ALA A 80 -14.40 13.78 -4.46
C ALA A 80 -13.29 12.78 -4.14
N VAL A 81 -12.20 12.82 -4.91
CA VAL A 81 -11.00 12.02 -4.66
C VAL A 81 -9.90 12.96 -4.23
N TYR A 82 -9.56 12.91 -2.97
CA TYR A 82 -8.52 13.75 -2.39
C TYR A 82 -7.21 13.00 -2.30
N GLY A 83 -6.15 13.55 -2.89
CA GLY A 83 -4.77 13.08 -2.77
C GLY A 83 -3.87 14.20 -2.28
N ASP A 84 -2.82 13.83 -1.56
CA ASP A 84 -1.81 14.79 -1.12
C ASP A 84 -1.01 15.36 -2.31
N TYR A 85 -0.27 16.45 -2.09
CA TYR A 85 0.52 17.13 -3.12
C TYR A 85 1.85 16.44 -3.45
N ASP A 86 2.23 15.38 -2.73
CA ASP A 86 3.42 14.61 -3.07
C ASP A 86 3.16 13.62 -4.23
N VAL A 87 4.22 12.99 -4.72
CA VAL A 87 4.12 12.08 -5.87
C VAL A 87 3.18 10.91 -5.59
N ASP A 88 3.21 10.36 -4.39
CA ASP A 88 2.37 9.23 -4.01
C ASP A 88 0.90 9.66 -3.95
N GLY A 89 0.60 10.80 -3.35
CA GLY A 89 -0.75 11.37 -3.29
C GLY A 89 -1.32 11.70 -4.67
N ILE A 90 -0.53 12.34 -5.53
CA ILE A 90 -0.96 12.67 -6.90
C ILE A 90 -1.21 11.38 -7.71
N CYS A 91 -0.32 10.39 -7.65
CA CYS A 91 -0.48 9.12 -8.34
C CYS A 91 -1.70 8.33 -7.82
N ALA A 92 -1.88 8.27 -6.50
CA ALA A 92 -3.03 7.61 -5.89
C ALA A 92 -4.34 8.28 -6.27
N CYS A 93 -4.40 9.62 -6.24
CA CYS A 93 -5.56 10.40 -6.66
C CYS A 93 -5.91 10.14 -8.14
N ALA A 94 -4.91 10.17 -9.02
CA ALA A 94 -5.11 9.90 -10.44
C ALA A 94 -5.61 8.48 -10.69
N LEU A 95 -5.02 7.47 -10.04
CA LEU A 95 -5.39 6.07 -10.16
C LEU A 95 -6.82 5.83 -9.67
N MET A 96 -7.16 6.33 -8.48
CA MET A 96 -8.49 6.18 -7.89
C MET A 96 -9.54 6.87 -8.74
N THR A 97 -9.28 8.10 -9.20
CA THR A 97 -10.20 8.85 -10.07
C THR A 97 -10.49 8.07 -11.36
N GLN A 98 -9.46 7.51 -12.00
CA GLN A 98 -9.66 6.70 -13.21
C GLN A 98 -10.46 5.42 -12.92
N ALA A 99 -10.17 4.73 -11.81
CA ALA A 99 -10.89 3.52 -11.42
C ALA A 99 -12.37 3.81 -11.17
N LEU A 100 -12.69 4.86 -10.41
CA LEU A 100 -14.08 5.25 -10.13
C LEU A 100 -14.84 5.68 -11.38
N ARG A 101 -14.20 6.42 -12.30
CA ARG A 101 -14.80 6.78 -13.59
C ARG A 101 -15.08 5.57 -14.46
N ARG A 102 -14.17 4.59 -14.49
CA ARG A 102 -14.40 3.30 -15.19
C ARG A 102 -15.51 2.48 -14.54
N PHE A 103 -15.70 2.60 -13.24
CA PHE A 103 -16.82 2.00 -12.52
C PHE A 103 -18.15 2.71 -12.77
N GLY A 104 -18.14 3.85 -13.48
CA GLY A 104 -19.32 4.63 -13.86
C GLY A 104 -19.73 5.69 -12.83
N LEU A 105 -18.82 6.10 -11.96
CA LEU A 105 -19.01 7.22 -11.04
C LEU A 105 -18.52 8.54 -11.65
N ARG A 106 -19.16 9.63 -11.24
CA ARG A 106 -18.57 10.96 -11.40
C ARG A 106 -17.53 11.13 -10.31
N ALA A 107 -16.25 11.20 -10.68
CA ALA A 107 -15.14 11.34 -9.75
C ALA A 107 -14.33 12.60 -10.09
N ASP A 108 -14.19 13.48 -9.11
CA ASP A 108 -13.51 14.76 -9.24
C ASP A 108 -12.22 14.73 -8.40
N PRO A 109 -11.04 14.78 -9.03
CA PRO A 109 -9.76 14.76 -8.34
C PRO A 109 -9.50 16.12 -7.68
N HIS A 110 -8.93 16.08 -6.50
CA HIS A 110 -8.47 17.24 -5.78
C HIS A 110 -7.12 16.99 -5.13
N THR A 111 -6.17 17.89 -5.34
CA THR A 111 -4.86 17.89 -4.68
C THR A 111 -4.61 19.29 -4.13
N PRO A 112 -4.23 19.44 -2.84
CA PRO A 112 -3.97 20.73 -2.24
C PRO A 112 -2.69 21.36 -2.82
N LEU A 113 -2.61 22.68 -2.74
CA LEU A 113 -1.37 23.39 -2.98
C LEU A 113 -0.45 23.24 -1.76
N ARG A 114 0.87 23.25 -1.95
CA ARG A 114 1.84 23.16 -0.85
C ARG A 114 1.66 24.21 0.23
N GLU A 115 1.16 25.38 -0.16
CA GLU A 115 0.88 26.53 0.72
C GLU A 115 -0.32 26.31 1.61
N GLU A 116 -1.24 25.40 1.23
CA GLU A 116 -2.45 25.05 2.01
C GLU A 116 -2.16 24.06 3.15
N GLY A 117 -0.94 23.46 3.18
CA GLY A 117 -0.54 22.51 4.20
C GLY A 117 -1.00 21.07 3.93
N TYR A 118 -0.71 20.20 4.87
CA TYR A 118 -1.10 18.78 4.84
C TYR A 118 -2.51 18.56 5.36
N GLY A 119 -3.25 17.67 4.71
CA GLY A 119 -4.54 17.18 5.19
C GLY A 119 -5.75 17.89 4.58
N LEU A 120 -6.93 17.40 4.96
CA LEU A 120 -8.21 17.94 4.50
C LEU A 120 -8.49 19.31 5.13
N ASN A 121 -8.67 20.31 4.31
CA ASN A 121 -9.15 21.61 4.74
C ASN A 121 -10.67 21.61 4.95
N LEU A 122 -11.15 22.34 5.96
CA LEU A 122 -12.58 22.47 6.24
C LEU A 122 -13.38 22.99 5.04
N SER A 123 -12.76 23.78 4.15
CA SER A 123 -13.38 24.23 2.92
C SER A 123 -13.74 23.13 1.94
N LEU A 124 -13.00 22.00 1.96
CA LEU A 124 -13.28 20.82 1.13
C LEU A 124 -14.40 19.95 1.68
N ILE A 125 -14.63 20.00 2.99
CA ILE A 125 -15.70 19.22 3.65
C ILE A 125 -17.08 19.87 3.40
N HIS A 126 -17.10 21.12 3.00
CA HIS A 126 -18.32 21.91 2.79
C HIS A 126 -18.67 22.15 1.31
N ILE A 127 -18.04 21.42 0.39
CA ILE A 127 -18.42 21.45 -1.04
C ILE A 127 -19.69 20.56 -1.26
#